data_843e9019678498cdf893a232f6cb1ceb
#
_entry.id   843e9019678498cdf893a232f6cb1ceb
#
_cell.length_a   1.000
_cell.length_b   1.000
_cell.length_c   1.000
_cell.angle_alpha   90.00
_cell.angle_beta   90.00
_cell.angle_gamma   90.00
#
_symmetry.space_group_name_H-M   'P 1'
#
loop_
_entity.id
_entity.type
_entity.pdbx_description
1 polymer ?
#
loop_
_entity_poly.entity_id
_entity_poly.type
_entity_poly.pdbx_seq_one_letter_code
_entity_poly.pdbx_strand_id
1 'polypeptide(L)'
;AIAVRAAHGMSGAALTTLGLYYVLQAFPAQHRVKGVVLGIGFSQLATPMARLFSTNLMEIAEWRGLYFFELGLALLSLGCVLYLKLPPGDRIKAFEKMDFVTFGLFAPGVALLSAVLALGRTVWWFESRWLGLCLVGAIVLISAALLIEHNRARPLINTRWLTTGNMTRLALSVLLIRIVQSEANGTVGFLQTLGLNNDQMQMLWIVVMAGAVLGMLVSAWTITPARIPAQLMFSLVVMAIGAYMDAHATNLTRPADMYISQFLLGFGGAFFIGPTFVSGFGAVVAAPNNLVSFSVMFSITQTLGSLLGSAIVGTFQVAREKYHSSLLTEHLTLLNPLVAARIQNGGAALGGVVGDPAVRSAQGVASLGAAATREANILAYNDVFLMVTVIALLTLAWMLARYLWSICTVCPPSLFQGAQTGIAAVSLTNSESR
;
A
#
# COMPACT_ATOMS: atom_id res chain seq x y z
N ALA A 1 2.58 21.14 -12.22
CA ALA A 1 2.67 20.06 -11.22
C ALA A 1 2.46 18.66 -11.84
N ILE A 2 1.35 18.38 -12.56
CA ILE A 2 1.01 17.05 -13.10
C ILE A 2 2.09 16.51 -14.06
N ALA A 3 2.53 17.30 -15.04
CA ALA A 3 3.57 16.88 -15.99
C ALA A 3 4.90 16.55 -15.32
N VAL A 4 5.31 17.33 -14.31
CA VAL A 4 6.54 17.06 -13.53
C VAL A 4 6.41 15.75 -12.76
N ARG A 5 5.27 15.47 -12.14
CA ARG A 5 5.03 14.20 -11.41
C ARG A 5 4.94 13.01 -12.36
N ALA A 6 4.40 13.18 -13.56
CA ALA A 6 4.41 12.15 -14.59
C ALA A 6 5.84 11.81 -15.04
N ALA A 7 6.68 12.82 -15.33
CA ALA A 7 8.08 12.62 -15.68
C ALA A 7 8.88 11.94 -14.54
N HIS A 8 8.64 12.35 -13.29
CA HIS A 8 9.22 11.74 -12.10
C HIS A 8 8.83 10.25 -12.00
N GLY A 9 7.53 9.93 -12.19
CA GLY A 9 7.06 8.54 -12.17
C GLY A 9 7.67 7.67 -13.26
N MET A 10 7.85 8.19 -14.47
CA MET A 10 8.52 7.48 -15.57
C MET A 10 9.98 7.17 -15.25
N SER A 11 10.72 8.14 -14.70
CA SER A 11 12.11 7.95 -14.27
C SER A 11 12.24 6.96 -13.12
N GLY A 12 11.35 7.07 -12.10
CA GLY A 12 11.33 6.20 -10.93
C GLY A 12 11.02 4.74 -11.26
N ALA A 13 10.15 4.47 -12.24
CA ALA A 13 9.83 3.12 -12.67
C ALA A 13 11.04 2.38 -13.23
N ALA A 14 11.89 3.06 -14.02
CA ALA A 14 13.13 2.49 -14.55
C ALA A 14 14.11 2.13 -13.42
N LEU A 15 14.27 3.01 -12.42
CA LEU A 15 15.17 2.80 -11.28
C LEU A 15 14.77 1.57 -10.44
N THR A 16 13.49 1.32 -10.23
CA THR A 16 13.01 0.17 -9.48
C THR A 16 13.42 -1.16 -10.14
N THR A 17 13.22 -1.27 -11.46
CA THR A 17 13.56 -2.49 -12.21
C THR A 17 15.07 -2.70 -12.28
N LEU A 18 15.84 -1.63 -12.55
CA LEU A 18 17.30 -1.68 -12.58
C LEU A 18 17.89 -1.99 -11.20
N GLY A 19 17.38 -1.37 -10.13
CA GLY A 19 17.80 -1.64 -8.76
C GLY A 19 17.65 -3.10 -8.38
N LEU A 20 16.52 -3.72 -8.73
CA LEU A 20 16.30 -5.14 -8.52
C LEU A 20 17.30 -6.01 -9.29
N TYR A 21 17.57 -5.66 -10.54
CA TYR A 21 18.54 -6.39 -11.39
C TYR A 21 19.96 -6.32 -10.79
N TYR A 22 20.38 -5.16 -10.31
CA TYR A 22 21.70 -5.00 -9.68
C TYR A 22 21.78 -5.72 -8.33
N VAL A 23 20.71 -5.75 -7.54
CA VAL A 23 20.66 -6.53 -6.30
C VAL A 23 20.85 -8.02 -6.61
N LEU A 24 20.22 -8.54 -7.66
CA LEU A 24 20.40 -9.94 -8.10
C LEU A 24 21.86 -10.25 -8.50
N GLN A 25 22.58 -9.29 -9.08
CA GLN A 25 23.97 -9.46 -9.47
C GLN A 25 24.97 -9.25 -8.33
N ALA A 26 24.65 -8.38 -7.37
CA ALA A 26 25.53 -8.06 -6.26
C ALA A 26 25.71 -9.21 -5.25
N PHE A 27 24.74 -10.12 -5.18
CA PHE A 27 24.79 -11.24 -4.22
C PHE A 27 25.28 -12.53 -4.89
N PRO A 28 26.15 -13.33 -4.19
CA PRO A 28 26.54 -14.66 -4.65
C PRO A 28 25.32 -15.54 -4.86
N ALA A 29 25.41 -16.53 -5.76
CA ALA A 29 24.30 -17.39 -6.17
C ALA A 29 23.52 -17.99 -4.97
N GLN A 30 24.24 -18.45 -3.95
CA GLN A 30 23.68 -19.04 -2.72
C GLN A 30 22.86 -18.03 -1.84
N HIS A 31 23.08 -16.72 -2.01
CA HIS A 31 22.43 -15.65 -1.22
C HIS A 31 21.53 -14.74 -2.06
N ARG A 32 21.39 -14.98 -3.38
CA ARG A 32 20.59 -14.15 -4.28
C ARG A 32 19.15 -13.95 -3.81
N VAL A 33 18.51 -15.01 -3.35
CA VAL A 33 17.12 -14.94 -2.84
C VAL A 33 17.02 -14.01 -1.64
N LYS A 34 17.98 -14.09 -0.71
CA LYS A 34 18.04 -13.20 0.47
C LYS A 34 18.28 -11.75 0.04
N GLY A 35 19.18 -11.54 -0.93
CA GLY A 35 19.43 -10.22 -1.50
C GLY A 35 18.19 -9.59 -2.12
N VAL A 36 17.42 -10.37 -2.89
CA VAL A 36 16.15 -9.91 -3.48
C VAL A 36 15.15 -9.51 -2.41
N VAL A 37 14.99 -10.33 -1.36
CA VAL A 37 14.08 -10.01 -0.24
C VAL A 37 14.48 -8.71 0.44
N LEU A 38 15.77 -8.50 0.68
CA LEU A 38 16.28 -7.24 1.23
C LEU A 38 16.04 -6.06 0.28
N GLY A 39 16.38 -6.21 -1.00
CA GLY A 39 16.23 -5.13 -1.98
C GLY A 39 14.79 -4.65 -2.14
N ILE A 40 13.83 -5.59 -2.19
CA ILE A 40 12.41 -5.25 -2.27
C ILE A 40 11.89 -4.75 -0.92
N GLY A 41 12.35 -5.34 0.19
CA GLY A 41 12.00 -4.90 1.53
C GLY A 41 12.38 -3.44 1.79
N PHE A 42 13.50 -2.97 1.23
CA PHE A 42 13.92 -1.57 1.32
C PHE A 42 12.85 -0.59 0.81
N SER A 43 12.08 -0.96 -0.21
CA SER A 43 11.00 -0.11 -0.72
C SER A 43 9.90 0.16 0.31
N GLN A 44 9.73 -0.71 1.31
CA GLN A 44 8.73 -0.54 2.36
C GLN A 44 9.14 0.54 3.39
N LEU A 45 10.42 0.89 3.44
CA LEU A 45 10.93 1.95 4.33
C LEU A 45 10.63 3.36 3.79
N ALA A 46 10.28 3.49 2.51
CA ALA A 46 10.06 4.79 1.86
C ALA A 46 8.95 5.61 2.52
N THR A 47 7.82 4.97 2.87
CA THR A 47 6.69 5.66 3.48
C THR A 47 7.00 6.19 4.90
N PRO A 48 7.48 5.39 5.86
CA PRO A 48 7.83 5.90 7.17
C PRO A 48 8.99 6.91 7.11
N MET A 49 9.99 6.71 6.23
CA MET A 49 11.06 7.69 6.01
C MET A 49 10.52 9.04 5.54
N ALA A 50 9.65 9.04 4.52
CA ALA A 50 9.05 10.27 4.00
C ALA A 50 8.28 11.02 5.10
N ARG A 51 7.57 10.30 5.96
CA ARG A 51 6.82 10.89 7.09
C ARG A 51 7.74 11.49 8.16
N LEU A 52 8.88 10.85 8.44
CA LEU A 52 9.86 11.36 9.40
C LEU A 52 10.52 12.66 8.96
N PHE A 53 10.91 12.75 7.69
CA PHE A 53 11.63 13.92 7.18
C PHE A 53 10.72 15.06 6.71
N SER A 54 9.45 14.79 6.37
CA SER A 54 8.57 15.78 5.75
C SER A 54 8.37 17.03 6.60
N THR A 55 8.22 16.89 7.91
CA THR A 55 8.00 18.00 8.84
C THR A 55 9.20 18.94 8.87
N ASN A 56 10.37 18.41 9.17
CA ASN A 56 11.60 19.21 9.29
C ASN A 56 11.97 19.88 7.95
N LEU A 57 11.71 19.20 6.81
CA LEU A 57 11.96 19.78 5.49
C LEU A 57 11.00 20.91 5.15
N MET A 58 9.76 20.82 5.61
CA MET A 58 8.77 21.89 5.42
C MET A 58 9.07 23.11 6.30
N GLU A 59 9.62 22.92 7.50
CA GLU A 59 10.07 24.03 8.36
C GLU A 59 11.26 24.80 7.75
N ILE A 60 12.20 24.11 7.10
CA ILE A 60 13.42 24.73 6.53
C ILE A 60 13.12 25.57 5.29
N ALA A 61 12.28 25.07 4.37
CA ALA A 61 12.09 25.71 3.06
C ALA A 61 10.67 25.51 2.52
N GLU A 62 9.68 25.39 3.37
CA GLU A 62 8.29 25.11 3.01
C GLU A 62 8.19 23.87 2.06
N TRP A 63 7.27 23.90 1.09
CA TRP A 63 7.13 22.82 0.10
C TRP A 63 8.36 22.63 -0.81
N ARG A 64 9.23 23.64 -0.94
CA ARG A 64 10.48 23.56 -1.74
C ARG A 64 11.51 22.66 -1.09
N GLY A 65 11.54 22.56 0.24
CA GLY A 65 12.45 21.68 0.98
C GLY A 65 12.28 20.21 0.58
N LEU A 66 11.06 19.76 0.34
CA LEU A 66 10.78 18.41 -0.12
C LEU A 66 11.38 18.14 -1.50
N TYR A 67 11.25 19.08 -2.45
CA TYR A 67 11.83 18.92 -3.80
C TYR A 67 13.35 18.99 -3.80
N PHE A 68 13.96 19.83 -2.95
CA PHE A 68 15.42 19.85 -2.79
C PHE A 68 15.94 18.54 -2.19
N PHE A 69 15.23 17.94 -1.27
CA PHE A 69 15.56 16.62 -0.74
C PHE A 69 15.46 15.53 -1.82
N GLU A 70 14.38 15.52 -2.62
CA GLU A 70 14.22 14.61 -3.76
C GLU A 70 15.39 14.78 -4.76
N LEU A 71 15.77 16.02 -5.08
CA LEU A 71 16.89 16.32 -5.96
C LEU A 71 18.22 15.83 -5.37
N GLY A 72 18.45 16.04 -4.07
CA GLY A 72 19.64 15.55 -3.38
C GLY A 72 19.79 14.04 -3.44
N LEU A 73 18.70 13.29 -3.22
CA LEU A 73 18.68 11.83 -3.35
C LEU A 73 18.94 11.38 -4.79
N ALA A 74 18.38 12.08 -5.78
CA ALA A 74 18.61 11.77 -7.19
C ALA A 74 20.07 12.01 -7.58
N LEU A 75 20.69 13.13 -7.15
CA LEU A 75 22.10 13.43 -7.38
C LEU A 75 23.03 12.45 -6.66
N LEU A 76 22.70 12.05 -5.43
CA LEU A 76 23.44 11.02 -4.71
C LEU A 76 23.41 9.69 -5.47
N SER A 77 22.22 9.29 -5.94
CA SER A 77 22.06 8.06 -6.74
C SER A 77 22.86 8.14 -8.04
N LEU A 78 22.82 9.27 -8.73
CA LEU A 78 23.62 9.50 -9.93
C LEU A 78 25.12 9.41 -9.63
N GLY A 79 25.58 10.04 -8.55
CA GLY A 79 26.98 9.97 -8.09
C GLY A 79 27.41 8.53 -7.82
N CYS A 80 26.59 7.74 -7.13
CA CYS A 80 26.86 6.32 -6.89
C CYS A 80 26.97 5.52 -8.20
N VAL A 81 26.07 5.73 -9.16
CA VAL A 81 26.07 5.03 -10.46
C VAL A 81 27.30 5.41 -11.29
N LEU A 82 27.73 6.66 -11.25
CA LEU A 82 28.93 7.10 -11.97
C LEU A 82 30.23 6.60 -11.31
N TYR A 83 30.25 6.51 -9.99
CA TYR A 83 31.41 6.05 -9.23
C TYR A 83 31.57 4.52 -9.28
N LEU A 84 30.48 3.78 -9.16
CA LEU A 84 30.44 2.32 -9.24
C LEU A 84 30.41 1.91 -10.72
N LYS A 85 31.49 1.28 -11.20
CA LYS A 85 31.50 0.71 -12.55
C LYS A 85 30.49 -0.42 -12.64
N LEU A 86 29.40 -0.15 -13.34
CA LEU A 86 28.37 -1.16 -13.60
C LEU A 86 28.87 -2.19 -14.61
N PRO A 87 28.56 -3.48 -14.45
CA PRO A 87 28.90 -4.49 -15.43
C PRO A 87 28.28 -4.18 -16.80
N PRO A 88 28.97 -4.45 -17.91
CA PRO A 88 28.40 -4.22 -19.24
C PRO A 88 27.16 -5.10 -19.43
N GLY A 89 26.06 -4.48 -19.82
CA GLY A 89 24.81 -5.18 -20.11
C GLY A 89 24.73 -5.63 -21.56
N ASP A 90 24.18 -6.80 -21.81
CA ASP A 90 23.87 -7.28 -23.15
C ASP A 90 22.76 -6.42 -23.79
N ARG A 91 23.05 -5.87 -24.98
CA ARG A 91 22.08 -5.07 -25.73
C ARG A 91 21.15 -5.98 -26.53
N ILE A 92 19.98 -6.26 -25.97
CA ILE A 92 18.94 -7.03 -26.65
C ILE A 92 17.93 -6.04 -27.27
N LYS A 93 17.58 -6.25 -28.52
CA LYS A 93 16.56 -5.47 -29.21
C LYS A 93 15.18 -5.92 -28.72
N ALA A 94 14.68 -5.25 -27.66
CA ALA A 94 13.51 -5.69 -26.92
C ALA A 94 12.19 -5.08 -27.41
N PHE A 95 12.21 -3.99 -28.19
CA PHE A 95 11.00 -3.23 -28.55
C PHE A 95 10.56 -3.47 -29.99
N GLU A 96 9.25 -3.70 -30.14
CA GLU A 96 8.54 -3.71 -31.41
C GLU A 96 7.69 -2.43 -31.54
N LYS A 97 7.33 -2.05 -32.79
CA LYS A 97 6.52 -0.84 -33.04
C LYS A 97 5.15 -0.89 -32.34
N MET A 98 4.57 -2.08 -32.24
CA MET A 98 3.27 -2.27 -31.57
C MET A 98 3.33 -2.07 -30.05
N ASP A 99 4.50 -2.18 -29.42
CA ASP A 99 4.64 -1.94 -27.98
C ASP A 99 4.33 -0.48 -27.63
N PHE A 100 4.67 0.47 -28.52
CA PHE A 100 4.32 1.87 -28.34
C PHE A 100 2.80 2.10 -28.41
N VAL A 101 2.07 1.37 -29.24
CA VAL A 101 0.61 1.45 -29.31
C VAL A 101 -0.01 0.90 -28.03
N THR A 102 0.43 -0.29 -27.61
CA THR A 102 -0.05 -0.89 -26.36
C THR A 102 0.25 0.00 -25.16
N PHE A 103 1.45 0.56 -25.07
CA PHE A 103 1.82 1.50 -24.00
C PHE A 103 0.96 2.78 -24.06
N GLY A 104 0.75 3.33 -25.25
CA GLY A 104 -0.08 4.54 -25.46
C GLY A 104 -1.55 4.35 -25.09
N LEU A 105 -2.06 3.12 -25.07
CA LEU A 105 -3.39 2.78 -24.56
C LEU A 105 -3.38 2.43 -23.08
N PHE A 106 -2.43 1.59 -22.67
CA PHE A 106 -2.39 1.02 -21.32
C PHE A 106 -2.04 2.08 -20.25
N ALA A 107 -1.02 2.90 -20.51
CA ALA A 107 -0.57 3.89 -19.52
C ALA A 107 -1.62 4.98 -19.22
N PRO A 108 -2.29 5.61 -20.22
CA PRO A 108 -3.40 6.51 -19.93
C PRO A 108 -4.60 5.81 -19.27
N GLY A 109 -4.89 4.56 -19.65
CA GLY A 109 -5.95 3.78 -19.02
C GLY A 109 -5.69 3.56 -17.52
N VAL A 110 -4.48 3.14 -17.15
CA VAL A 110 -4.07 2.98 -15.75
C VAL A 110 -4.03 4.33 -15.03
N ALA A 111 -3.61 5.41 -15.68
CA ALA A 111 -3.61 6.75 -15.10
C ALA A 111 -5.04 7.22 -14.77
N LEU A 112 -6.00 7.02 -15.67
CA LEU A 112 -7.42 7.32 -15.42
C LEU A 112 -7.98 6.49 -14.27
N LEU A 113 -7.68 5.18 -14.22
CA LEU A 113 -8.10 4.32 -13.11
C LEU A 113 -7.50 4.78 -11.79
N SER A 114 -6.22 5.16 -11.78
CA SER A 114 -5.56 5.69 -10.59
C SER A 114 -6.20 7.00 -10.12
N ALA A 115 -6.57 7.90 -11.07
CA ALA A 115 -7.28 9.13 -10.76
C ALA A 115 -8.65 8.86 -10.14
N VAL A 116 -9.40 7.89 -10.68
CA VAL A 116 -10.70 7.47 -10.13
C VAL A 116 -10.54 6.97 -8.70
N LEU A 117 -9.59 6.07 -8.44
CA LEU A 117 -9.35 5.52 -7.11
C LEU A 117 -8.87 6.58 -6.10
N ALA A 118 -8.02 7.51 -6.54
CA ALA A 118 -7.48 8.55 -5.67
C ALA A 118 -8.51 9.64 -5.31
N LEU A 119 -9.36 10.02 -6.28
CA LEU A 119 -10.27 11.16 -6.15
C LEU A 119 -11.70 10.74 -5.78
N GLY A 120 -12.06 9.47 -5.95
CA GLY A 120 -13.42 8.97 -5.76
C GLY A 120 -13.99 9.28 -4.37
N ARG A 121 -13.18 9.17 -3.31
CA ARG A 121 -13.59 9.57 -1.96
C ARG A 121 -13.79 11.08 -1.82
N THR A 122 -12.93 11.89 -2.45
CA THR A 122 -12.91 13.34 -2.26
C THR A 122 -14.06 14.04 -2.96
N VAL A 123 -14.36 13.60 -4.20
CA VAL A 123 -15.45 14.18 -5.02
C VAL A 123 -16.75 13.40 -4.86
N TRP A 124 -16.75 12.36 -4.07
CA TRP A 124 -17.76 11.34 -3.92
C TRP A 124 -18.13 10.63 -5.23
N TRP A 125 -18.09 9.31 -5.18
CA TRP A 125 -18.09 8.39 -6.33
C TRP A 125 -19.14 8.67 -7.40
N PHE A 126 -20.37 9.05 -6.99
CA PHE A 126 -21.53 9.19 -7.87
C PHE A 126 -21.97 10.63 -8.12
N GLU A 127 -21.39 11.60 -7.43
CA GLU A 127 -21.76 13.01 -7.59
C GLU A 127 -21.11 13.66 -8.80
N SER A 128 -19.95 13.16 -9.23
CA SER A 128 -19.16 13.75 -10.31
C SER A 128 -19.22 12.95 -11.59
N ARG A 129 -19.93 13.44 -12.61
CA ARG A 129 -20.06 12.77 -13.93
C ARG A 129 -18.71 12.50 -14.60
N TRP A 130 -17.76 13.42 -14.48
CA TRP A 130 -16.44 13.26 -15.09
C TRP A 130 -15.67 12.06 -14.53
N LEU A 131 -15.87 11.71 -13.26
CA LEU A 131 -15.24 10.55 -12.63
C LEU A 131 -15.73 9.24 -13.28
N GLY A 132 -17.04 9.15 -13.56
CA GLY A 132 -17.63 8.04 -14.31
C GLY A 132 -17.08 7.94 -15.73
N LEU A 133 -16.92 9.07 -16.43
CA LEU A 133 -16.30 9.09 -17.77
C LEU A 133 -14.84 8.63 -17.72
N CYS A 134 -14.07 9.04 -16.70
CA CYS A 134 -12.72 8.56 -16.50
C CYS A 134 -12.67 7.05 -16.26
N LEU A 135 -13.62 6.49 -15.51
CA LEU A 135 -13.72 5.04 -15.28
C LEU A 135 -14.03 4.29 -16.58
N VAL A 136 -14.99 4.77 -17.35
CA VAL A 136 -15.30 4.19 -18.67
C VAL A 136 -14.08 4.26 -19.59
N GLY A 137 -13.43 5.42 -19.67
CA GLY A 137 -12.19 5.59 -20.43
C GLY A 137 -11.08 4.64 -19.98
N ALA A 138 -10.90 4.45 -18.68
CA ALA A 138 -9.94 3.50 -18.14
C ALA A 138 -10.23 2.07 -18.58
N ILE A 139 -11.48 1.63 -18.43
CA ILE A 139 -11.92 0.27 -18.83
C ILE A 139 -11.70 0.06 -20.33
N VAL A 140 -12.11 0.99 -21.18
CA VAL A 140 -11.97 0.88 -22.63
C VAL A 140 -10.49 0.81 -23.03
N LEU A 141 -9.68 1.71 -22.53
CA LEU A 141 -8.25 1.79 -22.89
C LEU A 141 -7.46 0.58 -22.41
N ILE A 142 -7.67 0.14 -21.15
CA ILE A 142 -7.01 -1.04 -20.59
C ILE A 142 -7.48 -2.30 -21.35
N SER A 143 -8.78 -2.45 -21.57
CA SER A 143 -9.31 -3.62 -22.28
C SER A 143 -8.80 -3.69 -23.72
N ALA A 144 -8.75 -2.57 -24.43
CA ALA A 144 -8.20 -2.50 -25.80
C ALA A 144 -6.70 -2.90 -25.81
N ALA A 145 -5.91 -2.39 -24.89
CA ALA A 145 -4.49 -2.74 -24.76
C ALA A 145 -4.31 -4.25 -24.48
N LEU A 146 -5.07 -4.80 -23.52
CA LEU A 146 -4.98 -6.23 -23.17
C LEU A 146 -5.48 -7.14 -24.29
N LEU A 147 -6.49 -6.75 -25.05
CA LEU A 147 -6.97 -7.49 -26.23
C LEU A 147 -5.91 -7.52 -27.34
N ILE A 148 -5.25 -6.39 -27.61
CA ILE A 148 -4.14 -6.32 -28.56
C ILE A 148 -3.02 -7.29 -28.13
N GLU A 149 -2.58 -7.20 -26.85
CA GLU A 149 -1.53 -8.06 -26.33
C GLU A 149 -1.90 -9.54 -26.30
N HIS A 150 -3.17 -9.86 -26.03
CA HIS A 150 -3.65 -11.24 -26.02
C HIS A 150 -3.52 -11.92 -27.38
N ASN A 151 -3.73 -11.17 -28.46
CA ASN A 151 -3.73 -11.68 -29.84
C ASN A 151 -2.36 -11.62 -30.52
N ARG A 152 -1.34 -11.03 -29.88
CA ARG A 152 0.01 -10.94 -30.45
C ARG A 152 0.79 -12.25 -30.30
N ALA A 153 1.63 -12.54 -31.30
CA ALA A 153 2.55 -13.68 -31.26
C ALA A 153 3.72 -13.45 -30.26
N ARG A 154 4.17 -12.18 -30.13
CA ARG A 154 5.20 -11.75 -29.18
C ARG A 154 4.66 -10.59 -28.34
N PRO A 155 3.86 -10.88 -27.34
CA PRO A 155 3.27 -9.83 -26.52
C PRO A 155 4.31 -9.21 -25.56
N LEU A 156 4.23 -7.89 -25.34
CA LEU A 156 4.99 -7.22 -24.29
C LEU A 156 4.49 -7.67 -22.90
N ILE A 157 3.16 -7.77 -22.77
CA ILE A 157 2.49 -8.27 -21.56
C ILE A 157 1.81 -9.59 -21.93
N ASN A 158 2.40 -10.71 -21.52
CA ASN A 158 1.85 -12.03 -21.80
C ASN A 158 0.60 -12.30 -20.93
N THR A 159 -0.54 -11.85 -21.41
CA THR A 159 -1.83 -12.01 -20.73
C THR A 159 -2.20 -13.47 -20.51
N ARG A 160 -1.86 -14.36 -21.45
CA ARG A 160 -2.13 -15.80 -21.33
C ARG A 160 -1.38 -16.42 -20.15
N TRP A 161 -0.15 -16.01 -19.92
CA TRP A 161 0.64 -16.45 -18.77
C TRP A 161 0.14 -15.82 -17.47
N LEU A 162 -0.22 -14.54 -17.48
CA LEU A 162 -0.75 -13.83 -16.31
C LEU A 162 -2.11 -14.38 -15.84
N THR A 163 -2.95 -14.90 -16.75
CA THR A 163 -4.23 -15.53 -16.41
C THR A 163 -4.08 -16.97 -15.91
N THR A 164 -2.87 -17.52 -15.87
CA THR A 164 -2.67 -18.83 -15.24
C THR A 164 -3.07 -18.78 -13.76
N GLY A 165 -3.66 -19.87 -13.27
CA GLY A 165 -4.17 -19.90 -11.89
C GLY A 165 -3.16 -19.55 -10.82
N ASN A 166 -1.86 -19.76 -11.07
CA ASN A 166 -0.79 -19.40 -10.13
C ASN A 166 -0.53 -17.90 -10.08
N MET A 167 -0.45 -17.24 -11.24
CA MET A 167 -0.21 -15.80 -11.33
C MET A 167 -1.42 -14.99 -10.86
N THR A 168 -2.62 -15.42 -11.23
CA THR A 168 -3.85 -14.77 -10.75
C THR A 168 -3.99 -14.84 -9.23
N ARG A 169 -3.67 -15.98 -8.63
CA ARG A 169 -3.70 -16.13 -7.15
C ARG A 169 -2.64 -15.28 -6.46
N LEU A 170 -1.44 -15.23 -7.05
CA LEU A 170 -0.38 -14.35 -6.55
C LEU A 170 -0.81 -12.89 -6.60
N ALA A 171 -1.32 -12.42 -7.74
CA ALA A 171 -1.81 -11.07 -7.90
C ALA A 171 -2.94 -10.73 -6.90
N LEU A 172 -3.89 -11.65 -6.71
CA LEU A 172 -4.97 -11.48 -5.73
C LEU A 172 -4.43 -11.43 -4.30
N SER A 173 -3.47 -12.28 -3.94
CA SER A 173 -2.83 -12.24 -2.62
C SER A 173 -2.15 -10.90 -2.35
N VAL A 174 -1.39 -10.40 -3.34
CA VAL A 174 -0.72 -9.09 -3.24
C VAL A 174 -1.75 -7.98 -3.08
N LEU A 175 -2.82 -8.00 -3.87
CA LEU A 175 -3.89 -7.00 -3.83
C LEU A 175 -4.57 -6.96 -2.45
N LEU A 176 -4.98 -8.11 -1.91
CA LEU A 176 -5.64 -8.20 -0.62
C LEU A 176 -4.75 -7.69 0.51
N ILE A 177 -3.47 -8.04 0.49
CA ILE A 177 -2.54 -7.54 1.51
C ILE A 177 -2.28 -6.05 1.37
N ARG A 178 -2.26 -5.51 0.14
CA ARG A 178 -2.18 -4.06 -0.03
C ARG A 178 -3.38 -3.34 0.57
N ILE A 179 -4.56 -3.94 0.52
CA ILE A 179 -5.74 -3.42 1.22
C ILE A 179 -5.52 -3.46 2.74
N VAL A 180 -4.99 -4.55 3.28
CA VAL A 180 -4.66 -4.64 4.71
C VAL A 180 -3.61 -3.58 5.11
N GLN A 181 -2.55 -3.38 4.32
CA GLN A 181 -1.54 -2.35 4.57
C GLN A 181 -2.07 -0.90 4.49
N SER A 182 -3.25 -0.70 3.90
CA SER A 182 -3.90 0.63 3.86
C SER A 182 -4.43 1.06 5.23
N GLU A 183 -4.41 0.17 6.23
CA GLU A 183 -4.67 0.49 7.63
C GLU A 183 -3.82 1.68 8.10
N ALA A 184 -2.56 1.76 7.72
CA ALA A 184 -1.68 2.88 8.06
C ALA A 184 -2.25 4.27 7.68
N ASN A 185 -3.06 4.35 6.63
CA ASN A 185 -3.79 5.58 6.28
C ASN A 185 -4.96 5.83 7.25
N GLY A 186 -5.61 4.76 7.74
CA GLY A 186 -6.63 4.82 8.78
C GLY A 186 -6.07 5.38 10.08
N THR A 187 -4.93 4.86 10.54
CA THR A 187 -4.24 5.33 11.75
C THR A 187 -3.88 6.81 11.67
N VAL A 188 -3.32 7.27 10.54
CA VAL A 188 -3.05 8.70 10.35
C VAL A 188 -4.32 9.53 10.42
N GLY A 189 -5.37 9.12 9.72
CA GLY A 189 -6.64 9.82 9.73
C GLY A 189 -7.28 9.85 11.12
N PHE A 190 -7.21 8.76 11.86
CA PHE A 190 -7.66 8.67 13.25
C PHE A 190 -6.94 9.68 14.16
N LEU A 191 -5.60 9.66 14.16
CA LEU A 191 -4.81 10.58 14.98
C LEU A 191 -5.02 12.06 14.60
N GLN A 192 -5.19 12.35 13.31
CA GLN A 192 -5.57 13.68 12.83
C GLN A 192 -6.96 14.11 13.31
N THR A 193 -7.93 13.20 13.40
CA THR A 193 -9.25 13.48 13.98
C THR A 193 -9.16 13.87 15.45
N LEU A 194 -8.18 13.35 16.17
CA LEU A 194 -7.85 13.75 17.56
C LEU A 194 -7.11 15.09 17.64
N GLY A 195 -6.83 15.74 16.51
CA GLY A 195 -6.14 17.03 16.44
C GLY A 195 -4.61 16.91 16.47
N LEU A 196 -4.06 15.71 16.26
CA LEU A 196 -2.62 15.50 16.25
C LEU A 196 -2.03 15.80 14.88
N ASN A 197 -0.93 16.52 14.86
CA ASN A 197 -0.15 16.84 13.68
C ASN A 197 0.95 15.79 13.42
N ASN A 198 1.56 15.85 12.24
CA ASN A 198 2.59 14.90 11.83
C ASN A 198 3.83 14.92 12.74
N ASP A 199 4.16 16.06 13.35
CA ASP A 199 5.26 16.26 14.29
C ASP A 199 5.09 15.41 15.56
N GLN A 200 3.86 15.34 16.05
CA GLN A 200 3.52 14.57 17.26
C GLN A 200 3.49 13.06 16.99
N MET A 201 3.53 12.66 15.72
CA MET A 201 3.55 11.27 15.25
C MET A 201 4.96 10.78 14.87
N GLN A 202 6.02 11.60 15.01
CA GLN A 202 7.37 11.21 14.57
C GLN A 202 7.85 9.91 15.21
N MET A 203 7.67 9.76 16.54
CA MET A 203 8.07 8.55 17.24
C MET A 203 7.32 7.31 16.77
N LEU A 204 6.03 7.46 16.41
CA LEU A 204 5.24 6.38 15.81
C LEU A 204 5.87 5.91 14.50
N TRP A 205 6.32 6.83 13.64
CA TRP A 205 6.98 6.47 12.38
C TRP A 205 8.34 5.80 12.57
N ILE A 206 9.09 6.16 13.62
CA ILE A 206 10.31 5.45 14.00
C ILE A 206 9.99 4.01 14.38
N VAL A 207 8.93 3.79 15.15
CA VAL A 207 8.48 2.44 15.56
C VAL A 207 8.02 1.62 14.36
N VAL A 208 7.24 2.20 13.45
CA VAL A 208 6.83 1.55 12.19
C VAL A 208 8.06 1.17 11.35
N MET A 209 9.02 2.08 11.23
CA MET A 209 10.27 1.83 10.50
C MET A 209 11.09 0.72 11.14
N ALA A 210 11.22 0.70 12.46
CA ALA A 210 11.90 -0.38 13.19
C ALA A 210 11.21 -1.73 12.95
N GLY A 211 9.89 -1.77 13.01
CA GLY A 211 9.10 -2.97 12.65
C GLY A 211 9.37 -3.44 11.23
N ALA A 212 9.35 -2.52 10.25
CA ALA A 212 9.61 -2.84 8.85
C ALA A 212 11.04 -3.35 8.62
N VAL A 213 12.05 -2.74 9.24
CA VAL A 213 13.45 -3.20 9.15
C VAL A 213 13.59 -4.61 9.73
N LEU A 214 13.04 -4.85 10.92
CA LEU A 214 13.07 -6.18 11.53
C LEU A 214 12.30 -7.20 10.71
N GLY A 215 11.12 -6.86 10.19
CA GLY A 215 10.34 -7.73 9.33
C GLY A 215 11.11 -8.14 8.07
N MET A 216 11.74 -7.18 7.40
CA MET A 216 12.59 -7.42 6.23
C MET A 216 13.78 -8.33 6.56
N LEU A 217 14.52 -8.06 7.64
CA LEU A 217 15.69 -8.83 8.03
C LEU A 217 15.33 -10.27 8.42
N VAL A 218 14.29 -10.44 9.24
CA VAL A 218 13.81 -11.78 9.65
C VAL A 218 13.28 -12.55 8.45
N SER A 219 12.57 -11.89 7.53
CA SER A 219 12.11 -12.48 6.27
C SER A 219 13.29 -13.00 5.44
N ALA A 220 14.31 -12.17 5.24
CA ALA A 220 15.51 -12.54 4.47
C ALA A 220 16.31 -13.67 5.12
N TRP A 221 16.34 -13.69 6.46
CA TRP A 221 17.06 -14.74 7.19
C TRP A 221 16.34 -16.09 7.14
N THR A 222 15.02 -16.09 7.27
CA THR A 222 14.21 -17.31 7.39
C THR A 222 13.72 -17.84 6.04
N ILE A 223 13.94 -17.09 4.93
CA ILE A 223 13.42 -17.46 3.61
C ILE A 223 14.01 -18.77 3.10
N THR A 224 13.12 -19.72 2.87
CA THR A 224 13.40 -20.96 2.13
C THR A 224 12.16 -21.27 1.28
N PRO A 225 12.30 -21.93 0.11
CA PRO A 225 11.15 -22.23 -0.76
C PRO A 225 10.02 -22.96 -0.05
N ALA A 226 10.38 -23.92 0.82
CA ALA A 226 9.41 -24.69 1.59
C ALA A 226 8.66 -23.87 2.65
N ARG A 227 9.24 -22.78 3.13
CA ARG A 227 8.66 -21.93 4.19
C ARG A 227 7.86 -20.73 3.68
N ILE A 228 7.88 -20.46 2.37
CA ILE A 228 7.16 -19.30 1.78
C ILE A 228 5.69 -19.28 2.21
N PRO A 229 4.90 -20.39 2.13
CA PRO A 229 3.51 -20.37 2.57
C PRO A 229 3.34 -19.99 4.03
N ALA A 230 4.17 -20.59 4.90
CA ALA A 230 4.13 -20.32 6.33
C ALA A 230 4.48 -18.84 6.64
N GLN A 231 5.46 -18.28 5.94
CA GLN A 231 5.84 -16.87 6.10
C GLN A 231 4.70 -15.93 5.70
N LEU A 232 4.02 -16.21 4.59
CA LEU A 232 2.89 -15.41 4.14
C LEU A 232 1.71 -15.46 5.14
N MET A 233 1.40 -16.66 5.65
CA MET A 233 0.35 -16.84 6.67
C MET A 233 0.73 -16.15 8.00
N PHE A 234 1.98 -16.31 8.45
CA PHE A 234 2.48 -15.66 9.66
C PHE A 234 2.37 -14.12 9.57
N SER A 235 2.76 -13.55 8.45
CA SER A 235 2.61 -12.10 8.19
C SER A 235 1.17 -11.63 8.37
N LEU A 236 0.20 -12.37 7.80
CA LEU A 236 -1.23 -12.04 7.92
C LEU A 236 -1.73 -12.12 9.36
N VAL A 237 -1.27 -13.12 10.13
CA VAL A 237 -1.60 -13.22 11.56
C VAL A 237 -1.08 -12.00 12.32
N VAL A 238 0.17 -11.62 12.10
CA VAL A 238 0.79 -10.48 12.78
C VAL A 238 0.06 -9.18 12.42
N MET A 239 -0.27 -8.97 11.13
CA MET A 239 -1.03 -7.79 10.70
C MET A 239 -2.47 -7.79 11.24
N ALA A 240 -3.14 -8.94 11.30
CA ALA A 240 -4.48 -9.04 11.87
C ALA A 240 -4.49 -8.69 13.37
N ILE A 241 -3.48 -9.13 14.12
CA ILE A 241 -3.33 -8.77 15.55
C ILE A 241 -3.13 -7.26 15.69
N GLY A 242 -2.23 -6.67 14.90
CA GLY A 242 -1.97 -5.22 14.93
C GLY A 242 -3.25 -4.41 14.64
N ALA A 243 -3.95 -4.72 13.55
CA ALA A 243 -5.19 -4.03 13.19
C ALA A 243 -6.32 -4.24 14.22
N TYR A 244 -6.41 -5.43 14.82
CA TYR A 244 -7.38 -5.70 15.88
C TYR A 244 -7.10 -4.89 17.15
N MET A 245 -5.83 -4.69 17.51
CA MET A 245 -5.47 -3.83 18.66
C MET A 245 -5.96 -2.39 18.43
N ASP A 246 -5.79 -1.86 17.23
CA ASP A 246 -6.21 -0.50 16.89
C ASP A 246 -7.74 -0.32 16.84
N ALA A 247 -8.49 -1.41 16.63
CA ALA A 247 -9.97 -1.39 16.62
C ALA A 247 -10.60 -1.02 17.97
N HIS A 248 -9.83 -0.91 19.04
CA HIS A 248 -10.28 -0.52 20.38
C HIS A 248 -9.80 0.88 20.80
N ALA A 249 -9.42 1.71 19.82
CA ALA A 249 -8.98 3.08 20.07
C ALA A 249 -10.12 3.98 20.59
N THR A 250 -9.78 4.95 21.42
CA THR A 250 -10.71 5.90 22.04
C THR A 250 -10.29 7.34 21.79
N ASN A 251 -11.09 8.31 22.21
CA ASN A 251 -10.76 9.73 22.18
C ASN A 251 -9.54 10.10 23.06
N LEU A 252 -9.16 9.23 23.99
CA LEU A 252 -8.00 9.39 24.86
C LEU A 252 -6.73 8.75 24.28
N THR A 253 -6.85 7.94 23.23
CA THR A 253 -5.74 7.26 22.60
C THR A 253 -4.71 8.27 22.08
N ARG A 254 -3.44 8.00 22.34
CA ARG A 254 -2.29 8.79 21.92
C ARG A 254 -1.38 7.93 21.02
N PRO A 255 -0.46 8.54 20.24
CA PRO A 255 0.47 7.78 19.41
C PRO A 255 1.24 6.69 20.16
N ALA A 256 1.54 6.90 21.45
CA ALA A 256 2.25 5.93 22.28
C ALA A 256 1.44 4.63 22.50
N ASP A 257 0.12 4.72 22.60
CA ASP A 257 -0.74 3.57 22.81
C ASP A 257 -0.79 2.66 21.56
N MET A 258 -0.47 3.21 20.39
CA MET A 258 -0.46 2.50 19.11
C MET A 258 0.93 1.97 18.70
N TYR A 259 1.97 2.13 19.52
CA TYR A 259 3.33 1.70 19.14
C TYR A 259 3.41 0.21 18.86
N ILE A 260 2.79 -0.63 19.67
CA ILE A 260 2.86 -2.09 19.51
C ILE A 260 2.10 -2.53 18.25
N SER A 261 0.90 -2.04 18.06
CA SER A 261 0.07 -2.37 16.89
C SER A 261 0.73 -1.93 15.59
N GLN A 262 1.24 -0.70 15.55
CA GLN A 262 1.91 -0.14 14.37
C GLN A 262 3.28 -0.78 14.10
N PHE A 263 4.00 -1.22 15.13
CA PHE A 263 5.19 -2.06 14.98
C PHE A 263 4.83 -3.39 14.30
N LEU A 264 3.77 -4.07 14.75
CA LEU A 264 3.32 -5.34 14.19
C LEU A 264 2.88 -5.19 12.72
N LEU A 265 2.18 -4.11 12.40
CA LEU A 265 1.75 -3.80 11.02
C LEU A 265 2.94 -3.49 10.12
N GLY A 266 3.90 -2.70 10.58
CA GLY A 266 5.14 -2.42 9.87
C GLY A 266 5.97 -3.70 9.64
N PHE A 267 6.12 -4.51 10.68
CA PHE A 267 6.82 -5.81 10.62
C PHE A 267 6.15 -6.75 9.62
N GLY A 268 4.84 -6.99 9.79
CA GLY A 268 4.07 -7.90 8.95
C GLY A 268 4.09 -7.51 7.48
N GLY A 269 3.93 -6.21 7.19
CA GLY A 269 3.95 -5.68 5.85
C GLY A 269 5.29 -5.87 5.12
N ALA A 270 6.39 -5.57 5.80
CA ALA A 270 7.74 -5.74 5.24
C ALA A 270 8.15 -7.22 5.18
N PHE A 271 7.73 -8.03 6.16
CA PHE A 271 7.99 -9.47 6.18
C PHE A 271 7.29 -10.19 5.02
N PHE A 272 6.11 -9.72 4.60
CA PHE A 272 5.31 -10.34 3.53
C PHE A 272 5.88 -10.14 2.13
N ILE A 273 6.42 -8.94 1.83
CA ILE A 273 6.70 -8.54 0.44
C ILE A 273 7.80 -9.39 -0.21
N GLY A 274 8.83 -9.77 0.55
CA GLY A 274 9.94 -10.57 0.07
C GLY A 274 9.52 -11.96 -0.40
N PRO A 275 8.90 -12.80 0.46
CA PRO A 275 8.41 -14.13 0.11
C PRO A 275 7.41 -14.10 -1.06
N THR A 276 6.54 -13.09 -1.11
CA THR A 276 5.59 -12.92 -2.22
C THR A 276 6.31 -12.72 -3.55
N PHE A 277 7.29 -11.82 -3.58
CA PHE A 277 8.06 -11.59 -4.79
C PHE A 277 8.83 -12.84 -5.22
N VAL A 278 9.51 -13.52 -4.29
CA VAL A 278 10.27 -14.74 -4.56
C VAL A 278 9.36 -15.84 -5.12
N SER A 279 8.14 -15.96 -4.60
CA SER A 279 7.14 -16.91 -5.11
C SER A 279 6.80 -16.67 -6.59
N GLY A 280 6.59 -15.41 -6.98
CA GLY A 280 6.30 -15.06 -8.37
C GLY A 280 7.53 -15.11 -9.28
N PHE A 281 8.68 -14.65 -8.77
CA PHE A 281 9.92 -14.64 -9.52
C PHE A 281 10.42 -16.06 -9.85
N GLY A 282 10.14 -17.04 -8.99
CA GLY A 282 10.43 -18.45 -9.27
C GLY A 282 9.76 -18.96 -10.57
N ALA A 283 8.55 -18.50 -10.85
CA ALA A 283 7.85 -18.82 -12.12
C ALA A 283 8.47 -18.11 -13.35
N VAL A 284 9.10 -16.95 -13.13
CA VAL A 284 9.84 -16.23 -14.19
C VAL A 284 11.14 -16.95 -14.53
N VAL A 285 11.84 -17.49 -13.54
CA VAL A 285 13.06 -18.26 -13.78
C VAL A 285 12.79 -19.48 -14.67
N ALA A 286 11.62 -20.13 -14.49
CA ALA A 286 11.19 -21.22 -15.35
C ALA A 286 10.79 -20.77 -16.77
N ALA A 287 10.42 -19.50 -16.96
CA ALA A 287 10.01 -18.93 -18.25
C ALA A 287 10.50 -17.47 -18.39
N PRO A 288 11.81 -17.25 -18.70
CA PRO A 288 12.44 -15.92 -18.66
C PRO A 288 11.80 -14.86 -19.54
N ASN A 289 11.16 -15.27 -20.63
CA ASN A 289 10.43 -14.38 -21.54
C ASN A 289 9.27 -13.62 -20.84
N ASN A 290 8.81 -14.09 -19.68
CA ASN A 290 7.72 -13.48 -18.93
C ASN A 290 8.18 -12.49 -17.83
N LEU A 291 9.48 -12.16 -17.77
CA LEU A 291 10.02 -11.23 -16.78
C LEU A 291 9.31 -9.86 -16.80
N VAL A 292 9.13 -9.31 -18.01
CA VAL A 292 8.43 -8.01 -18.17
C VAL A 292 6.98 -8.12 -17.69
N SER A 293 6.28 -9.17 -18.10
CA SER A 293 4.88 -9.41 -17.68
C SER A 293 4.74 -9.53 -16.17
N PHE A 294 5.65 -10.25 -15.51
CA PHE A 294 5.69 -10.36 -14.05
C PHE A 294 5.96 -9.00 -13.38
N SER A 295 6.96 -8.26 -13.87
CA SER A 295 7.30 -6.95 -13.31
C SER A 295 6.14 -5.97 -13.41
N VAL A 296 5.45 -5.93 -14.56
CA VAL A 296 4.25 -5.11 -14.77
C VAL A 296 3.13 -5.53 -13.82
N MET A 297 2.81 -6.82 -13.76
CA MET A 297 1.78 -7.34 -12.86
C MET A 297 2.08 -6.98 -11.40
N PHE A 298 3.31 -7.23 -10.95
CA PHE A 298 3.70 -6.97 -9.58
C PHE A 298 3.63 -5.47 -9.24
N SER A 299 4.16 -4.60 -10.12
CA SER A 299 4.14 -3.15 -9.91
C SER A 299 2.71 -2.60 -9.90
N ILE A 300 1.86 -3.06 -10.83
CA ILE A 300 0.46 -2.64 -10.91
C ILE A 300 -0.31 -3.09 -9.67
N THR A 301 -0.17 -4.34 -9.24
CA THR A 301 -0.85 -4.83 -8.04
C THR A 301 -0.38 -4.10 -6.78
N GLN A 302 0.89 -3.68 -6.71
CA GLN A 302 1.40 -2.85 -5.63
C GLN A 302 0.77 -1.46 -5.63
N THR A 303 0.77 -0.77 -6.77
CA THR A 303 0.31 0.62 -6.89
C THR A 303 -1.21 0.71 -6.84
N LEU A 304 -1.92 -0.03 -7.70
CA LEU A 304 -3.38 -0.02 -7.72
C LEU A 304 -3.96 -0.64 -6.45
N GLY A 305 -3.30 -1.66 -5.87
CA GLY A 305 -3.71 -2.25 -4.60
C GLY A 305 -3.65 -1.25 -3.45
N SER A 306 -2.61 -0.41 -3.39
CA SER A 306 -2.50 0.65 -2.40
C SER A 306 -3.57 1.74 -2.58
N LEU A 307 -3.82 2.16 -3.84
CA LEU A 307 -4.87 3.14 -4.15
C LEU A 307 -6.27 2.58 -3.84
N LEU A 308 -6.53 1.34 -4.23
CA LEU A 308 -7.79 0.65 -3.96
C LEU A 308 -8.02 0.49 -2.46
N GLY A 309 -7.00 0.07 -1.73
CA GLY A 309 -7.06 -0.04 -0.27
C GLY A 309 -7.37 1.29 0.39
N SER A 310 -6.68 2.38 -0.01
CA SER A 310 -6.98 3.73 0.48
C SER A 310 -8.38 4.19 0.14
N ALA A 311 -8.87 3.87 -1.06
CA ALA A 311 -10.22 4.17 -1.50
C ALA A 311 -11.27 3.41 -0.67
N ILE A 312 -11.07 2.11 -0.44
CA ILE A 312 -11.96 1.27 0.37
C ILE A 312 -11.99 1.77 1.82
N VAL A 313 -10.83 1.90 2.45
CA VAL A 313 -10.69 2.38 3.84
C VAL A 313 -11.35 3.74 4.00
N GLY A 314 -11.04 4.69 3.10
CA GLY A 314 -11.57 6.03 3.20
C GLY A 314 -13.07 6.14 2.93
N THR A 315 -13.60 5.38 1.96
CA THR A 315 -15.04 5.37 1.67
C THR A 315 -15.82 4.70 2.80
N PHE A 316 -15.32 3.59 3.32
CA PHE A 316 -15.93 2.90 4.45
C PHE A 316 -15.95 3.79 5.70
N GLN A 317 -14.84 4.49 5.98
CA GLN A 317 -14.77 5.43 7.10
C GLN A 317 -15.84 6.52 7.01
N VAL A 318 -16.02 7.16 5.83
CA VAL A 318 -17.05 8.19 5.65
C VAL A 318 -18.47 7.62 5.82
N ALA A 319 -18.72 6.42 5.26
CA ALA A 319 -20.01 5.77 5.40
C ALA A 319 -20.33 5.43 6.88
N ARG A 320 -19.33 4.92 7.62
CA ARG A 320 -19.49 4.59 9.05
C ARG A 320 -19.59 5.83 9.92
N GLU A 321 -18.87 6.91 9.59
CA GLU A 321 -19.01 8.20 10.28
C GLU A 321 -20.43 8.74 10.17
N LYS A 322 -21.01 8.76 8.96
CA LYS A 322 -22.41 9.18 8.77
C LYS A 322 -23.39 8.33 9.58
N TYR A 323 -23.16 7.02 9.61
CA TYR A 323 -23.99 6.09 10.40
C TYR A 323 -23.89 6.39 11.91
N HIS A 324 -22.67 6.50 12.46
CA HIS A 324 -22.49 6.80 13.88
C HIS A 324 -22.95 8.21 14.23
N SER A 325 -22.74 9.18 13.35
CA SER A 325 -23.20 10.56 13.54
C SER A 325 -24.73 10.62 13.64
N SER A 326 -25.47 9.89 12.79
CA SER A 326 -26.94 9.82 12.88
C SER A 326 -27.41 9.22 14.22
N LEU A 327 -26.81 8.12 14.64
CA LEU A 327 -27.16 7.49 15.94
C LEU A 327 -26.86 8.41 17.14
N LEU A 328 -25.73 9.09 17.14
CA LEU A 328 -25.37 10.01 18.22
C LEU A 328 -26.31 11.20 18.27
N THR A 329 -26.71 11.76 17.13
CA THR A 329 -27.59 12.92 17.05
C THR A 329 -29.02 12.61 17.49
N GLU A 330 -29.51 11.38 17.31
CA GLU A 330 -30.84 10.96 17.81
C GLU A 330 -30.98 11.14 19.34
N HIS A 331 -29.87 11.00 20.07
CA HIS A 331 -29.83 11.16 21.53
C HIS A 331 -29.52 12.60 22.00
N LEU A 332 -29.18 13.52 21.10
CA LEU A 332 -28.83 14.92 21.40
C LEU A 332 -30.08 15.81 21.34
N THR A 333 -31.01 15.60 22.26
CA THR A 333 -32.24 16.42 22.38
C THR A 333 -32.10 17.53 23.43
N LEU A 334 -32.67 18.70 23.19
CA LEU A 334 -32.67 19.82 24.12
C LEU A 334 -33.46 19.50 25.40
N LEU A 335 -34.31 18.46 25.41
CA LEU A 335 -35.01 17.97 26.58
C LEU A 335 -34.07 17.32 27.59
N ASN A 336 -32.88 16.90 27.15
CA ASN A 336 -31.88 16.37 28.06
C ASN A 336 -31.14 17.54 28.74
N PRO A 337 -31.18 17.67 30.07
CA PRO A 337 -30.55 18.80 30.77
C PRO A 337 -29.04 18.84 30.64
N LEU A 338 -28.38 17.68 30.43
CA LEU A 338 -26.93 17.61 30.19
C LEU A 338 -26.57 18.18 28.82
N VAL A 339 -27.39 17.95 27.80
CA VAL A 339 -27.20 18.51 26.45
C VAL A 339 -27.39 20.03 26.49
N ALA A 340 -28.47 20.50 27.14
CA ALA A 340 -28.74 21.93 27.30
C ALA A 340 -27.60 22.63 28.05
N ALA A 341 -27.15 22.06 29.17
CA ALA A 341 -26.02 22.61 29.94
C ALA A 341 -24.72 22.65 29.10
N ARG A 342 -24.43 21.65 28.30
CA ARG A 342 -23.23 21.61 27.44
C ARG A 342 -23.27 22.68 26.36
N ILE A 343 -24.43 22.92 25.75
CA ILE A 343 -24.65 24.02 24.80
C ILE A 343 -24.41 25.38 25.47
N GLN A 344 -25.01 25.59 26.67
CA GLN A 344 -24.86 26.83 27.41
C GLN A 344 -23.39 27.08 27.80
N ASN A 345 -22.70 26.06 28.31
CA ASN A 345 -21.30 26.15 28.70
C ASN A 345 -20.39 26.43 27.47
N GLY A 346 -20.65 25.79 26.31
CA GLY A 346 -19.96 26.05 25.06
C GLY A 346 -20.16 27.48 24.55
N GLY A 347 -21.37 28.02 24.68
CA GLY A 347 -21.68 29.43 24.38
C GLY A 347 -21.08 30.41 25.40
N ALA A 348 -21.09 30.07 26.68
CA ALA A 348 -20.55 30.91 27.76
C ALA A 348 -19.01 31.08 27.64
N ALA A 349 -18.27 30.07 27.17
CA ALA A 349 -16.84 30.14 26.93
C ALA A 349 -16.43 31.26 25.95
N LEU A 350 -17.34 31.71 25.10
CA LEU A 350 -17.12 32.79 24.14
C LEU A 350 -17.66 34.17 24.63
N GLY A 351 -18.13 34.24 25.85
CA GLY A 351 -18.74 35.44 26.42
C GLY A 351 -17.85 36.68 26.44
N GLY A 352 -16.53 36.50 26.49
CA GLY A 352 -15.57 37.59 26.42
C GLY A 352 -15.29 38.12 24.99
N VAL A 353 -15.69 37.40 23.95
CA VAL A 353 -15.41 37.75 22.54
C VAL A 353 -16.69 38.09 21.77
N VAL A 354 -17.80 37.42 22.10
CA VAL A 354 -19.10 37.55 21.40
C VAL A 354 -20.12 38.10 22.34
N GLY A 355 -20.59 39.33 22.08
CA GLY A 355 -21.59 40.01 22.93
C GLY A 355 -23.04 39.50 22.74
N ASP A 356 -23.38 39.03 21.53
CA ASP A 356 -24.73 38.61 21.17
C ASP A 356 -25.06 37.21 21.76
N PRO A 357 -26.10 37.10 22.62
CA PRO A 357 -26.53 35.83 23.19
C PRO A 357 -26.99 34.78 22.17
N ALA A 358 -27.62 35.21 21.05
CA ALA A 358 -28.08 34.32 20.00
C ALA A 358 -26.89 33.68 19.26
N VAL A 359 -25.87 34.46 18.95
CA VAL A 359 -24.63 33.95 18.33
C VAL A 359 -23.90 33.02 19.28
N ARG A 360 -23.83 33.32 20.57
CA ARG A 360 -23.23 32.42 21.58
C ARG A 360 -23.96 31.07 21.66
N SER A 361 -25.28 31.08 21.65
CA SER A 361 -26.07 29.85 21.66
C SER A 361 -25.83 29.03 20.39
N ALA A 362 -25.86 29.64 19.23
CA ALA A 362 -25.53 28.98 17.95
C ALA A 362 -24.14 28.34 17.97
N GLN A 363 -23.15 29.07 18.50
CA GLN A 363 -21.79 28.53 18.64
C GLN A 363 -21.69 27.38 19.64
N GLY A 364 -22.49 27.40 20.72
CA GLY A 364 -22.59 26.28 21.64
C GLY A 364 -23.13 25.02 20.95
N VAL A 365 -24.18 25.16 20.13
CA VAL A 365 -24.71 24.06 19.31
C VAL A 365 -23.67 23.55 18.31
N ALA A 366 -22.96 24.45 17.61
CA ALA A 366 -21.90 24.09 16.67
C ALA A 366 -20.76 23.32 17.36
N SER A 367 -20.36 23.76 18.56
CA SER A 367 -19.33 23.08 19.38
C SER A 367 -19.76 21.66 19.78
N LEU A 368 -21.01 21.48 20.16
CA LEU A 368 -21.56 20.16 20.47
C LEU A 368 -21.60 19.27 19.22
N GLY A 369 -22.06 19.82 18.08
CA GLY A 369 -22.05 19.12 16.80
C GLY A 369 -20.65 18.66 16.37
N ALA A 370 -19.66 19.54 16.52
CA ALA A 370 -18.26 19.20 16.23
C ALA A 370 -17.73 18.09 17.16
N ALA A 371 -18.12 18.10 18.44
CA ALA A 371 -17.77 17.03 19.37
C ALA A 371 -18.43 15.70 18.98
N ALA A 372 -19.71 15.70 18.61
CA ALA A 372 -20.43 14.51 18.16
C ALA A 372 -19.82 13.93 16.87
N THR A 373 -19.49 14.78 15.90
CA THR A 373 -18.80 14.36 14.67
C THR A 373 -17.42 13.75 14.96
N ARG A 374 -16.67 14.31 15.91
CA ARG A 374 -15.37 13.75 16.30
C ARG A 374 -15.52 12.36 16.92
N GLU A 375 -16.47 12.16 17.83
CA GLU A 375 -16.73 10.84 18.42
C GLU A 375 -17.24 9.84 17.37
N ALA A 376 -18.10 10.27 16.45
CA ALA A 376 -18.55 9.46 15.31
C ALA A 376 -17.39 9.01 14.42
N ASN A 377 -16.42 9.90 14.18
CA ASN A 377 -15.21 9.56 13.42
C ASN A 377 -14.33 8.53 14.16
N ILE A 378 -14.19 8.63 15.47
CA ILE A 378 -13.44 7.66 16.28
C ILE A 378 -14.06 6.27 16.14
N LEU A 379 -15.38 6.16 16.29
CA LEU A 379 -16.11 4.91 16.11
C LEU A 379 -15.98 4.38 14.68
N ALA A 380 -16.03 5.27 13.69
CA ALA A 380 -15.86 4.91 12.28
C ALA A 380 -14.47 4.35 11.99
N TYR A 381 -13.41 4.90 12.60
CA TYR A 381 -12.05 4.35 12.45
C TYR A 381 -11.89 3.00 13.15
N ASN A 382 -12.53 2.78 14.31
CA ASN A 382 -12.56 1.46 14.95
C ASN A 382 -13.20 0.40 14.03
N ASP A 383 -14.30 0.76 13.35
CA ASP A 383 -14.91 -0.10 12.34
C ASP A 383 -13.99 -0.36 11.13
N VAL A 384 -13.20 0.64 10.72
CA VAL A 384 -12.18 0.47 9.67
C VAL A 384 -11.12 -0.53 10.09
N PHE A 385 -10.57 -0.40 11.28
CA PHE A 385 -9.55 -1.32 11.80
C PHE A 385 -10.09 -2.74 11.93
N LEU A 386 -11.35 -2.86 12.38
CA LEU A 386 -12.04 -4.15 12.42
C LEU A 386 -12.26 -4.75 11.01
N MET A 387 -12.66 -3.93 10.04
CA MET A 387 -12.79 -4.35 8.65
C MET A 387 -11.46 -4.86 8.08
N VAL A 388 -10.37 -4.15 8.32
CA VAL A 388 -9.01 -4.57 7.91
C VAL A 388 -8.62 -5.89 8.57
N THR A 389 -8.91 -6.06 9.87
CA THR A 389 -8.71 -7.31 10.60
C THR A 389 -9.47 -8.47 9.93
N VAL A 390 -10.74 -8.26 9.60
CA VAL A 390 -11.59 -9.27 8.93
C VAL A 390 -11.01 -9.63 7.55
N ILE A 391 -10.59 -8.65 6.75
CA ILE A 391 -9.95 -8.90 5.45
C ILE A 391 -8.67 -9.71 5.61
N ALA A 392 -7.84 -9.39 6.60
CA ALA A 392 -6.61 -10.14 6.89
C ALA A 392 -6.91 -11.60 7.29
N LEU A 393 -7.89 -11.82 8.16
CA LEU A 393 -8.31 -13.16 8.59
C LEU A 393 -8.96 -13.98 7.46
N LEU A 394 -9.80 -13.36 6.62
CA LEU A 394 -10.37 -14.02 5.45
C LEU A 394 -9.29 -14.40 4.43
N THR A 395 -8.31 -13.53 4.22
CA THR A 395 -7.15 -13.82 3.36
C THR A 395 -6.33 -14.98 3.93
N LEU A 396 -6.09 -14.97 5.24
CA LEU A 396 -5.41 -16.06 5.94
C LEU A 396 -6.17 -17.38 5.81
N ALA A 397 -7.48 -17.37 6.06
CA ALA A 397 -8.33 -18.56 5.95
C ALA A 397 -8.32 -19.13 4.52
N TRP A 398 -8.40 -18.24 3.50
CA TRP A 398 -8.29 -18.64 2.09
C TRP A 398 -6.94 -19.29 1.78
N MET A 399 -5.82 -18.70 2.24
CA MET A 399 -4.49 -19.24 2.03
C MET A 399 -4.31 -20.58 2.76
N LEU A 400 -4.80 -20.69 4.00
CA LEU A 400 -4.73 -21.91 4.80
C LEU A 400 -5.55 -23.05 4.16
N ALA A 401 -6.79 -22.77 3.75
CA ALA A 401 -7.64 -23.73 3.06
C ALA A 401 -6.96 -24.28 1.80
N ARG A 402 -6.33 -23.42 1.04
CA ARG A 402 -5.57 -23.78 -0.15
C ARG A 402 -4.35 -24.63 0.17
N TYR A 403 -3.63 -24.28 1.22
CA TYR A 403 -2.45 -25.05 1.68
C TYR A 403 -2.86 -26.45 2.13
N LEU A 404 -3.90 -26.57 2.94
CA LEU A 404 -4.43 -27.86 3.41
C LEU A 404 -4.93 -28.73 2.24
N TRP A 405 -5.69 -28.13 1.30
CA TRP A 405 -6.13 -28.85 0.10
C TRP A 405 -4.96 -29.45 -0.67
N SER A 406 -3.88 -28.68 -0.83
CA SER A 406 -2.70 -29.13 -1.58
C SER A 406 -2.00 -30.30 -0.90
N ILE A 407 -2.00 -30.38 0.42
CA ILE A 407 -1.47 -31.51 1.18
C ILE A 407 -2.35 -32.76 1.00
N CYS A 408 -3.68 -32.58 1.05
CA CYS A 408 -4.63 -33.69 0.93
C CYS A 408 -4.70 -34.29 -0.48
N THR A 409 -4.40 -33.51 -1.55
CA THR A 409 -4.49 -33.99 -2.94
C THR A 409 -3.19 -34.55 -3.50
N VAL A 410 -2.13 -34.70 -2.68
CA VAL A 410 -0.80 -35.22 -3.10
C VAL A 410 -0.16 -34.38 -4.24
N CYS A 411 -0.81 -33.27 -4.65
CA CYS A 411 -0.22 -32.32 -5.57
C CYS A 411 0.40 -31.17 -4.77
N PRO A 412 1.71 -30.89 -4.92
CA PRO A 412 2.30 -29.71 -4.28
C PRO A 412 1.54 -28.45 -4.74
N PRO A 413 1.30 -27.49 -3.85
CA PRO A 413 0.47 -26.32 -4.16
C PRO A 413 1.07 -25.55 -5.32
N SER A 414 0.31 -25.40 -6.36
CA SER A 414 0.72 -24.74 -7.60
C SER A 414 1.17 -23.29 -7.42
N LEU A 415 0.78 -22.64 -6.32
CA LEU A 415 1.30 -21.30 -5.91
C LEU A 415 2.81 -21.32 -5.60
N PHE A 416 3.37 -22.48 -5.27
CA PHE A 416 4.73 -22.63 -4.76
C PHE A 416 5.63 -23.50 -5.63
N GLN A 417 5.10 -24.20 -6.64
CA GLN A 417 5.87 -25.02 -7.57
C GLN A 417 6.89 -24.18 -8.37
N GLY A 418 6.53 -22.97 -8.79
CA GLY A 418 7.42 -22.07 -9.50
C GLY A 418 8.67 -21.68 -8.69
N ALA A 419 8.54 -21.57 -7.36
CA ALA A 419 9.67 -21.24 -6.50
C ALA A 419 10.62 -22.42 -6.29
N GLN A 420 10.11 -23.65 -6.21
CA GLN A 420 10.95 -24.83 -6.03
C GLN A 420 11.73 -25.21 -7.29
N THR A 421 11.09 -25.18 -8.45
CA THR A 421 11.75 -25.51 -9.72
C THR A 421 12.71 -24.42 -10.18
N GLY A 422 12.37 -23.14 -9.98
CA GLY A 422 13.24 -22.03 -10.35
C GLY A 422 14.52 -21.94 -9.53
N ILE A 423 14.44 -22.19 -8.23
CA ILE A 423 15.62 -22.15 -7.34
C ILE A 423 16.51 -23.37 -7.54
N ALA A 424 15.96 -24.55 -7.82
CA ALA A 424 16.71 -25.73 -8.19
C ALA A 424 17.43 -25.53 -9.55
N ALA A 425 16.78 -24.90 -10.54
CA ALA A 425 17.41 -24.62 -11.84
C ALA A 425 18.61 -23.65 -11.73
N VAL A 426 18.53 -22.64 -10.86
CA VAL A 426 19.67 -21.72 -10.60
C VAL A 426 20.86 -22.46 -9.93
N SER A 427 20.63 -23.54 -9.19
CA SER A 427 21.70 -24.34 -8.59
C SER A 427 22.38 -25.30 -9.61
N LEU A 428 21.65 -25.78 -10.63
CA LEU A 428 22.15 -26.74 -11.60
C LEU A 428 22.96 -26.08 -12.74
N THR A 429 22.59 -24.88 -13.19
CA THR A 429 23.35 -24.16 -14.24
C THR A 429 24.74 -23.71 -13.81
N ASN A 430 25.04 -23.72 -12.50
CA ASN A 430 26.40 -23.41 -11.98
C ASN A 430 27.28 -24.64 -11.77
N SER A 431 26.79 -25.87 -11.96
CA SER A 431 27.59 -27.08 -11.86
C SER A 431 28.22 -27.49 -13.21
N GLU A 432 27.71 -26.96 -14.34
CA GLU A 432 28.22 -27.25 -15.67
C GLU A 432 29.23 -26.22 -16.22
N SER A 433 29.52 -25.14 -15.48
CA SER A 433 30.48 -24.10 -15.88
C SER A 433 31.76 -24.08 -15.03
N ARG A 434 32.13 -25.23 -14.45
CA ARG A 434 33.48 -25.43 -13.86
C ARG A 434 34.29 -26.42 -14.63
#